data_8bc13a84e47566032968eba9ce02ac83
#
_entry.id   8bc13a84e47566032968eba9ce02ac83
#
_cell.length_a   1.000
_cell.length_b   1.000
_cell.length_c   1.000
_cell.angle_alpha   90.00
_cell.angle_beta   90.00
_cell.angle_gamma   90.00
#
_symmetry.space_group_name_H-M   'P 1'
#
loop_
_entity.id
_entity.type
_entity.pdbx_description
1 polymer ?
#
loop_
_entity_poly.entity_id
_entity_poly.type
_entity_poly.pdbx_seq_one_letter_code
_entity_poly.pdbx_strand_id
1 'polypeptide(L)'
;MSKKVLIVEDEIFVALEIEQIVEETGFDVSAIAADREAALACAESCDIALVDLNLRDGPTGPIIGMELASRYGIRVIYVTANPSQIGAASVAALGVITKPFRAQSIAAALQLAAEDEPELQTADIAGFIPFLPTGSSIGLESRG
;
A
#
# COMPACT_ATOMS: atom_id res chain seq x y z
N MET A 1 6.73 10.44 -16.76
CA MET A 1 5.94 11.15 -15.76
C MET A 1 5.98 10.40 -14.45
N SER A 2 6.00 11.18 -13.38
CA SER A 2 6.06 10.56 -12.05
C SER A 2 4.73 9.95 -11.67
N LYS A 3 4.79 8.79 -11.02
CA LYS A 3 3.63 8.18 -10.42
C LYS A 3 3.19 9.00 -9.20
N LYS A 4 1.90 9.01 -8.94
CA LYS A 4 1.32 9.78 -7.84
C LYS A 4 0.91 8.83 -6.71
N VAL A 5 1.32 9.19 -5.49
CA VAL A 5 1.13 8.36 -4.31
C VAL A 5 0.16 9.06 -3.35
N LEU A 6 -0.86 8.34 -2.95
CA LEU A 6 -1.78 8.76 -1.91
C LEU A 6 -1.31 8.16 -0.59
N ILE A 7 -1.21 8.99 0.44
CA ILE A 7 -0.84 8.53 1.78
C ILE A 7 -2.08 8.58 2.65
N VAL A 8 -2.50 7.42 3.17
CA VAL A 8 -3.67 7.32 4.03
C VAL A 8 -3.18 7.01 5.44
N GLU A 9 -3.09 8.05 6.25
CA GLU A 9 -2.46 7.99 7.56
C GLU A 9 -2.98 9.17 8.39
N ASP A 10 -3.44 8.92 9.62
CA ASP A 10 -3.97 9.98 10.45
C ASP A 10 -2.96 10.57 11.44
N GLU A 11 -1.82 9.91 11.65
CA GLU A 11 -0.76 10.46 12.49
C GLU A 11 0.10 11.38 11.63
N ILE A 12 -0.02 12.68 11.88
CA ILE A 12 0.57 13.67 10.98
C ILE A 12 2.09 13.53 10.86
N PHE A 13 2.79 13.21 11.96
CA PHE A 13 4.26 13.10 11.87
C PHE A 13 4.66 11.87 11.07
N VAL A 14 3.92 10.77 11.16
CA VAL A 14 4.16 9.59 10.35
C VAL A 14 3.87 9.89 8.88
N ALA A 15 2.77 10.58 8.61
CA ALA A 15 2.40 10.94 7.24
C ALA A 15 3.47 11.83 6.60
N LEU A 16 3.99 12.80 7.35
CA LEU A 16 5.03 13.69 6.82
C LEU A 16 6.34 12.95 6.58
N GLU A 17 6.66 11.99 7.44
CA GLU A 17 7.85 11.18 7.24
C GLU A 17 7.72 10.35 5.96
N ILE A 18 6.55 9.74 5.76
CA ILE A 18 6.31 8.97 4.54
C ILE A 18 6.35 9.88 3.31
N GLU A 19 5.76 11.07 3.41
CA GLU A 19 5.76 12.03 2.31
C GLU A 19 7.19 12.35 1.87
N GLN A 20 8.08 12.58 2.84
CA GLN A 20 9.46 12.88 2.51
C GLN A 20 10.12 11.70 1.79
N ILE A 21 9.88 10.48 2.27
CA ILE A 21 10.46 9.29 1.64
C ILE A 21 9.95 9.14 0.21
N VAL A 22 8.65 9.33 0.00
CA VAL A 22 8.03 9.23 -1.32
C VAL A 22 8.70 10.21 -2.28
N GLU A 23 8.86 11.46 -1.85
CA GLU A 23 9.44 12.50 -2.70
C GLU A 23 10.91 12.23 -2.98
N GLU A 24 11.66 11.77 -1.99
CA GLU A 24 13.07 11.45 -2.18
C GLU A 24 13.25 10.25 -3.10
N THR A 25 12.25 9.39 -3.22
CA THR A 25 12.31 8.24 -4.11
C THR A 25 11.95 8.61 -5.55
N GLY A 26 11.47 9.84 -5.77
CA GLY A 26 11.17 10.31 -7.12
C GLY A 26 9.71 10.26 -7.49
N PHE A 27 8.83 10.03 -6.53
CA PHE A 27 7.39 10.02 -6.76
C PHE A 27 6.77 11.32 -6.28
N ASP A 28 5.56 11.61 -6.75
CA ASP A 28 4.81 12.76 -6.30
C ASP A 28 3.77 12.33 -5.29
N VAL A 29 3.59 13.10 -4.22
CA VAL A 29 2.52 12.86 -3.26
C VAL A 29 1.29 13.63 -3.74
N SER A 30 0.20 12.91 -4.02
CA SER A 30 -1.03 13.56 -4.46
C SER A 30 -1.79 14.16 -3.29
N ALA A 31 -1.80 13.45 -2.14
CA ALA A 31 -2.51 13.92 -0.96
C ALA A 31 -2.15 13.06 0.25
N ILE A 32 -2.45 13.61 1.42
CA ILE A 32 -2.42 12.88 2.68
C ILE A 32 -3.87 12.88 3.18
N ALA A 33 -4.44 11.70 3.42
CA ALA A 33 -5.81 11.55 3.85
C ALA A 33 -5.84 10.84 5.20
N ALA A 34 -6.67 11.34 6.12
CA ALA A 34 -6.72 10.81 7.48
C ALA A 34 -7.91 9.87 7.70
N ASP A 35 -8.81 9.74 6.72
CA ASP A 35 -9.99 8.92 6.84
C ASP A 35 -10.47 8.48 5.45
N ARG A 36 -11.54 7.67 5.45
CA ARG A 36 -12.06 7.11 4.22
C ARG A 36 -12.56 8.17 3.24
N GLU A 37 -13.31 9.14 3.75
CA GLU A 37 -13.89 10.17 2.87
C GLU A 37 -12.80 10.95 2.15
N ALA A 38 -11.77 11.37 2.88
CA ALA A 38 -10.67 12.12 2.29
C ALA A 38 -9.90 11.28 1.28
N ALA A 39 -9.69 9.99 1.59
CA ALA A 39 -8.96 9.09 0.69
C ALA A 39 -9.70 8.92 -0.64
N LEU A 40 -11.00 8.67 -0.58
CA LEU A 40 -11.77 8.44 -1.80
C LEU A 40 -11.91 9.71 -2.63
N ALA A 41 -11.93 10.87 -1.96
CA ALA A 41 -12.00 12.15 -2.68
C ALA A 41 -10.77 12.41 -3.55
N CYS A 42 -9.63 11.80 -3.22
CA CYS A 42 -8.38 12.00 -3.93
C CYS A 42 -8.01 10.84 -4.84
N ALA A 43 -8.85 9.80 -4.91
CA ALA A 43 -8.45 8.53 -5.51
C ALA A 43 -8.16 8.61 -7.00
N GLU A 44 -8.94 9.40 -7.75
CA GLU A 44 -8.85 9.38 -9.20
C GLU A 44 -7.51 9.85 -9.74
N SER A 45 -6.76 10.61 -8.95
CA SER A 45 -5.49 11.16 -9.40
C SER A 45 -4.29 10.33 -8.95
N CYS A 46 -4.51 9.14 -8.37
CA CYS A 46 -3.43 8.37 -7.74
C CYS A 46 -3.14 7.10 -8.49
N ASP A 47 -1.87 6.67 -8.43
CA ASP A 47 -1.42 5.40 -9.00
C ASP A 47 -1.14 4.36 -7.92
N ILE A 48 -0.65 4.81 -6.78
CA ILE A 48 -0.23 3.96 -5.67
C ILE A 48 -0.80 4.57 -4.39
N ALA A 49 -1.17 3.73 -3.42
CA ALA A 49 -1.60 4.20 -2.12
C ALA A 49 -0.87 3.43 -1.02
N LEU A 50 -0.40 4.18 -0.02
CA LEU A 50 0.16 3.62 1.21
C LEU A 50 -0.90 3.82 2.29
N VAL A 51 -1.42 2.73 2.85
CA VAL A 51 -2.64 2.78 3.66
C VAL A 51 -2.41 2.16 5.02
N ASP A 52 -2.63 2.95 6.10
CA ASP A 52 -2.68 2.41 7.44
C ASP A 52 -4.07 1.81 7.68
N LEU A 53 -4.14 0.90 8.64
CA LEU A 53 -5.40 0.19 8.93
C LEU A 53 -6.28 0.93 9.93
N ASN A 54 -5.67 1.62 10.89
CA ASN A 54 -6.40 2.34 11.94
C ASN A 54 -6.28 3.83 11.68
N LEU A 55 -7.41 4.47 11.43
CA LEU A 55 -7.45 5.85 11.00
C LEU A 55 -8.36 6.65 11.91
N ARG A 56 -8.54 7.94 11.60
CA ARG A 56 -9.34 8.83 12.42
C ARG A 56 -10.78 8.34 12.58
N ASP A 57 -11.32 7.70 11.54
CA ASP A 57 -12.70 7.19 11.55
C ASP A 57 -12.78 5.72 11.95
N GLY A 58 -11.69 5.14 12.49
CA GLY A 58 -11.70 3.78 13.02
C GLY A 58 -10.88 2.83 12.17
N PRO A 59 -11.12 1.51 12.28
CA PRO A 59 -10.35 0.52 11.52
C PRO A 59 -10.83 0.41 10.08
N THR A 60 -10.82 1.52 9.36
CA THR A 60 -11.37 1.61 8.01
C THR A 60 -10.36 1.35 6.92
N GLY A 61 -9.06 1.23 7.27
CA GLY A 61 -8.00 1.03 6.29
C GLY A 61 -8.22 -0.15 5.35
N PRO A 62 -8.59 -1.32 5.88
CA PRO A 62 -8.82 -2.47 4.98
C PRO A 62 -9.91 -2.20 3.94
N ILE A 63 -11.01 -1.57 4.34
CA ILE A 63 -12.08 -1.23 3.41
C ILE A 63 -11.59 -0.21 2.39
N ILE A 64 -10.85 0.79 2.85
CA ILE A 64 -10.28 1.80 1.96
C ILE A 64 -9.39 1.13 0.92
N GLY A 65 -8.49 0.24 1.35
CA GLY A 65 -7.60 -0.45 0.43
C GLY A 65 -8.36 -1.21 -0.63
N MET A 66 -9.42 -1.93 -0.23
CA MET A 66 -10.22 -2.67 -1.17
C MET A 66 -10.93 -1.77 -2.17
N GLU A 67 -11.45 -0.63 -1.71
CA GLU A 67 -12.12 0.30 -2.61
C GLU A 67 -11.16 0.97 -3.57
N LEU A 68 -9.99 1.37 -3.08
CA LEU A 68 -8.98 2.00 -3.94
C LEU A 68 -8.54 1.04 -5.05
N ALA A 69 -8.33 -0.21 -4.70
CA ALA A 69 -7.89 -1.20 -5.67
C ALA A 69 -9.00 -1.57 -6.66
N SER A 70 -10.21 -1.86 -6.15
CA SER A 70 -11.26 -2.41 -7.00
C SER A 70 -11.95 -1.35 -7.84
N ARG A 71 -12.14 -0.14 -7.30
CA ARG A 71 -12.87 0.90 -8.01
C ARG A 71 -11.98 1.80 -8.85
N TYR A 72 -10.73 1.97 -8.43
CA TYR A 72 -9.84 2.95 -9.07
C TYR A 72 -8.60 2.32 -9.67
N GLY A 73 -8.39 1.01 -9.48
CA GLY A 73 -7.23 0.34 -10.03
C GLY A 73 -5.91 0.78 -9.40
N ILE A 74 -5.95 1.33 -8.19
CA ILE A 74 -4.77 1.81 -7.50
C ILE A 74 -4.04 0.63 -6.88
N ARG A 75 -2.71 0.64 -6.96
CA ARG A 75 -1.90 -0.39 -6.31
C ARG A 75 -1.70 0.00 -4.86
N VAL A 76 -2.15 -0.87 -3.96
CA VAL A 76 -2.21 -0.60 -2.53
C VAL A 76 -1.09 -1.35 -1.82
N ILE A 77 -0.43 -0.66 -0.89
CA ILE A 77 0.50 -1.26 0.06
C ILE A 77 0.04 -0.82 1.45
N TYR A 78 -0.21 -1.78 2.34
CA TYR A 78 -0.56 -1.42 3.71
C TYR A 78 0.70 -1.11 4.50
N VAL A 79 0.63 -0.09 5.36
CA VAL A 79 1.73 0.30 6.25
C VAL A 79 1.13 0.41 7.64
N THR A 80 1.38 -0.60 8.50
CA THR A 80 0.64 -0.70 9.75
C THR A 80 1.47 -1.35 10.85
N ALA A 81 1.14 -1.04 12.09
CA ALA A 81 1.69 -1.74 13.25
C ALA A 81 0.93 -3.03 13.53
N ASN A 82 -0.21 -3.26 12.88
CA ASN A 82 -1.10 -4.38 13.19
C ASN A 82 -1.44 -5.17 11.92
N PRO A 83 -0.46 -5.87 11.33
CA PRO A 83 -0.72 -6.57 10.05
C PRO A 83 -1.77 -7.66 10.16
N SER A 84 -2.01 -8.20 11.36
CA SER A 84 -3.04 -9.22 11.52
C SER A 84 -4.45 -8.70 11.27
N GLN A 85 -4.65 -7.37 11.27
CA GLN A 85 -5.97 -6.79 11.01
C GLN A 85 -6.32 -6.71 9.53
N ILE A 86 -5.38 -7.03 8.65
CA ILE A 86 -5.64 -6.93 7.21
C ILE A 86 -6.69 -7.94 6.75
N GLY A 87 -6.57 -9.18 7.21
CA GLY A 87 -7.57 -10.20 6.90
C GLY A 87 -7.77 -10.36 5.41
N ALA A 88 -9.04 -10.43 4.99
CA ALA A 88 -9.39 -10.64 3.60
C ALA A 88 -8.99 -9.48 2.68
N ALA A 89 -8.69 -8.32 3.24
CA ALA A 89 -8.28 -7.17 2.43
C ALA A 89 -6.89 -7.35 1.83
N SER A 90 -6.17 -8.42 2.18
CA SER A 90 -4.88 -8.72 1.56
C SER A 90 -5.01 -8.93 0.05
N VAL A 91 -6.17 -9.38 -0.43
CA VAL A 91 -6.36 -9.61 -1.87
C VAL A 91 -6.29 -8.32 -2.68
N ALA A 92 -6.49 -7.18 -2.02
CA ALA A 92 -6.52 -5.89 -2.71
C ALA A 92 -5.14 -5.25 -2.80
N ALA A 93 -4.13 -5.76 -2.11
CA ALA A 93 -2.85 -5.07 -1.97
C ALA A 93 -1.69 -5.90 -2.47
N LEU A 94 -0.59 -5.23 -2.79
CA LEU A 94 0.66 -5.88 -3.17
C LEU A 94 1.35 -6.51 -1.96
N GLY A 95 1.20 -5.90 -0.80
CA GLY A 95 1.84 -6.41 0.41
C GLY A 95 1.68 -5.46 1.57
N VAL A 96 2.44 -5.71 2.63
CA VAL A 96 2.39 -4.91 3.85
C VAL A 96 3.79 -4.59 4.36
N ILE A 97 3.94 -3.36 4.85
CA ILE A 97 5.12 -2.92 5.56
C ILE A 97 4.72 -2.72 7.01
N THR A 98 5.44 -3.37 7.94
CA THR A 98 5.13 -3.30 9.36
C THR A 98 5.85 -2.12 9.99
N LYS A 99 5.12 -1.34 10.80
CA LYS A 99 5.72 -0.26 11.59
C LYS A 99 6.42 -0.83 12.80
N PRO A 100 7.52 -0.26 13.24
CA PRO A 100 8.23 0.89 12.64
C PRO A 100 8.93 0.46 11.35
N PHE A 101 8.87 1.34 10.34
CA PHE A 101 9.43 1.02 9.04
C PHE A 101 10.78 1.71 8.83
N ARG A 102 11.52 1.24 7.83
CA ARG A 102 12.72 1.91 7.36
C ARG A 102 12.41 2.62 6.05
N ALA A 103 13.09 3.73 5.81
CA ALA A 103 12.90 4.47 4.58
C ALA A 103 13.14 3.59 3.35
N GLN A 104 14.18 2.73 3.41
CA GLN A 104 14.47 1.85 2.29
C GLN A 104 13.33 0.88 1.98
N SER A 105 12.60 0.43 3.01
CA SER A 105 11.48 -0.48 2.81
C SER A 105 10.37 0.20 2.03
N ILE A 106 10.04 1.43 2.41
CA ILE A 106 9.03 2.23 1.70
C ILE A 106 9.49 2.48 0.26
N ALA A 107 10.73 2.94 0.09
CA ALA A 107 11.25 3.28 -1.23
C ALA A 107 11.23 2.07 -2.17
N ALA A 108 11.70 0.92 -1.69
CA ALA A 108 11.78 -0.27 -2.53
C ALA A 108 10.39 -0.81 -2.87
N ALA A 109 9.45 -0.74 -1.92
CA ALA A 109 8.08 -1.18 -2.18
C ALA A 109 7.40 -0.26 -3.20
N LEU A 110 7.66 1.04 -3.15
CA LEU A 110 7.13 1.97 -4.15
C LEU A 110 7.68 1.69 -5.52
N GLN A 111 8.97 1.38 -5.63
CA GLN A 111 9.57 1.07 -6.91
C GLN A 111 8.98 -0.21 -7.49
N LEU A 112 8.75 -1.21 -6.64
CA LEU A 112 8.08 -2.43 -7.07
C LEU A 112 6.66 -2.12 -7.56
N ALA A 113 5.91 -1.31 -6.81
CA ALA A 113 4.53 -0.97 -7.15
C ALA A 113 4.45 -0.17 -8.45
N ALA A 114 5.52 0.52 -8.82
CA ALA A 114 5.52 1.34 -10.03
C ALA A 114 5.85 0.54 -11.29
N GLU A 115 6.27 -0.72 -11.16
CA GLU A 115 6.56 -1.57 -12.32
C GLU A 115 5.28 -1.92 -13.04
N ASP A 116 5.37 -2.13 -14.36
CA ASP A 116 4.19 -2.51 -15.13
C ASP A 116 3.63 -3.84 -14.65
N GLU A 117 4.51 -4.81 -14.40
CA GLU A 117 4.12 -6.12 -13.89
C GLU A 117 5.00 -6.45 -12.70
N PRO A 118 4.60 -6.05 -11.50
CA PRO A 118 5.44 -6.27 -10.32
C PRO A 118 5.70 -7.74 -10.04
N GLU A 119 6.95 -8.07 -9.78
CA GLU A 119 7.38 -9.44 -9.51
C GLU A 119 7.32 -9.70 -8.02
N LEU A 120 6.14 -9.97 -7.49
CA LEU A 120 5.95 -10.16 -6.05
C LEU A 120 6.60 -11.44 -5.54
N GLN A 121 6.63 -12.48 -6.38
CA GLN A 121 7.15 -13.79 -5.97
C GLN A 121 8.63 -13.76 -5.67
N THR A 122 9.36 -12.87 -6.32
CA THR A 122 10.80 -12.75 -6.13
C THR A 122 11.18 -11.51 -5.36
N ALA A 123 10.20 -10.77 -4.85
CA ALA A 123 10.47 -9.56 -4.09
C ALA A 123 11.17 -9.91 -2.78
N ASP A 124 12.32 -9.30 -2.55
CA ASP A 124 13.10 -9.51 -1.33
C ASP A 124 13.43 -8.15 -0.76
N ILE A 125 12.43 -7.57 -0.08
CA ILE A 125 12.54 -6.23 0.47
C ILE A 125 12.40 -6.35 1.98
N ALA A 126 13.42 -5.90 2.71
CA ALA A 126 13.39 -5.95 4.17
C ALA A 126 12.20 -5.16 4.68
N GLY A 127 11.42 -5.76 5.58
CA GLY A 127 10.27 -5.10 6.17
C GLY A 127 9.01 -5.10 5.32
N PHE A 128 9.04 -5.73 4.14
CA PHE A 128 7.89 -5.81 3.25
C PHE A 128 7.53 -7.27 3.04
N ILE A 129 6.26 -7.60 3.29
CA ILE A 129 5.75 -8.96 3.07
C ILE A 129 4.80 -8.90 1.88
N PRO A 130 5.16 -9.52 0.73
CA PRO A 130 4.28 -9.51 -0.43
C PRO A 130 3.09 -10.43 -0.23
N PHE A 131 1.96 -10.06 -0.83
CA PHE A 131 0.77 -10.89 -0.86
C PHE A 131 0.67 -11.54 -2.23
N LEU A 132 0.90 -12.85 -2.27
CA LEU A 132 0.88 -13.56 -3.53
C LEU A 132 -0.55 -13.89 -3.93
N PRO A 133 -0.83 -13.90 -5.25
CA PRO A 133 -2.18 -14.26 -5.71
C PRO A 133 -2.54 -15.66 -5.27
N THR A 134 -3.80 -15.85 -4.90
CA THR A 134 -4.29 -17.15 -4.47
C THR A 134 -4.05 -18.21 -5.52
N GLY A 135 -4.25 -17.86 -6.79
CA GLY A 135 -4.09 -18.82 -7.86
C GLY A 135 -2.68 -19.34 -8.01
N SER A 136 -1.67 -18.57 -7.60
CA SER A 136 -0.31 -19.02 -7.75
C SER A 136 0.00 -20.20 -6.85
N SER A 137 -0.67 -20.32 -5.72
CA SER A 137 -0.42 -21.44 -4.83
C SER A 137 -1.05 -22.71 -5.34
N ILE A 138 -2.08 -22.60 -6.17
CA ILE A 138 -2.73 -23.76 -6.70
C ILE A 138 -1.91 -24.36 -7.83
N GLY A 139 -1.28 -23.52 -8.55
CA GLY A 139 -0.50 -23.98 -9.68
C GLY A 139 0.55 -24.95 -9.27
N LEU A 140 0.64 -25.13 -8.14
CA LEU A 140 1.49 -26.08 -7.71
C LEU A 140 0.91 -27.32 -7.49
N GLU A 141 0.19 -27.06 -7.48
CA GLU A 141 -0.27 -27.89 -7.25
C GLU A 141 -0.56 -28.74 -7.67
N SER A 142 -0.29 -28.30 -7.66
CA SER A 142 -0.53 -28.83 -7.95
C SER A 142 -0.56 -29.69 -8.00
N ARG A 143 -0.79 -30.04 -7.85
CA ARG A 143 -0.97 -30.62 -7.78
C ARG A 143 -1.01 -31.26 -8.22
N GLY A 144 -0.75 -31.22 -8.26
CA GLY A 144 -0.82 -31.81 -8.68
C GLY A 144 -0.94 -31.98 -8.77
#